data_0defaf040291c3b9a7546788f2de242f
#
_entry.id   0defaf040291c3b9a7546788f2de242f
#
_cell.length_a   1.000
_cell.length_b   1.000
_cell.length_c   1.000
_cell.angle_alpha   90.00
_cell.angle_beta   90.00
_cell.angle_gamma   90.00
#
_symmetry.space_group_name_H-M   'P 1'
#
loop_
_entity.id
_entity.type
_entity.pdbx_description
1 polymer ?
#
loop_
_entity_poly.entity_id
_entity_poly.type
_entity_poly.pdbx_seq_one_letter_code
_entity_poly.pdbx_strand_id
1 'polypeptide(L)'
;DVAPSRGLGDVYKRQLHDSAKEISKDEMREILRAYPQYAEGGEERPAPVWHGVCAAILARTQWGVTDEAVLSAIACHTAGKPGMTRLDKILYLADMTSAERDWPGVEKLRKLEKKNLDAAMLAALKQTNDFVLSQGKPLDPMSKAAYEDILARSGKNER
;
A
#
# COMPACT_ATOMS: atom_id res chain seq x y z
N ASP A 1 12.64 18.22 -28.93
CA ASP A 1 12.78 18.02 -27.48
C ASP A 1 11.41 17.77 -26.88
N VAL A 2 10.95 16.53 -26.98
CA VAL A 2 9.68 16.15 -26.34
C VAL A 2 10.06 15.55 -24.98
N ALA A 3 9.84 16.30 -23.90
CA ALA A 3 9.98 15.78 -22.55
C ALA A 3 9.13 14.50 -22.41
N PRO A 4 9.69 13.39 -21.92
CA PRO A 4 8.92 12.19 -21.73
C PRO A 4 7.79 12.49 -20.77
N SER A 5 6.57 12.24 -21.23
CA SER A 5 5.34 12.53 -20.53
C SER A 5 5.36 11.94 -19.10
N ARG A 6 5.15 12.77 -18.10
CA ARG A 6 4.92 12.37 -16.70
C ARG A 6 3.86 11.26 -16.54
N GLY A 7 3.01 11.06 -17.56
CA GLY A 7 1.96 10.05 -17.56
C GLY A 7 2.41 8.59 -17.69
N LEU A 8 3.51 8.29 -18.39
CA LEU A 8 3.98 6.90 -18.53
C LEU A 8 4.50 6.31 -17.21
N GLY A 9 5.25 7.09 -16.44
CA GLY A 9 5.75 6.64 -15.13
C GLY A 9 4.63 6.32 -14.12
N ASP A 10 3.54 7.09 -14.14
CA ASP A 10 2.41 6.89 -13.23
C ASP A 10 1.52 5.70 -13.65
N VAL A 11 1.40 5.43 -14.95
CA VAL A 11 0.72 4.25 -15.47
C VAL A 11 1.49 2.98 -15.11
N TYR A 12 2.81 2.96 -15.25
CA TYR A 12 3.64 1.82 -14.83
C TYR A 12 3.56 1.56 -13.33
N LYS A 13 3.61 2.59 -12.50
CA LYS A 13 3.47 2.47 -11.04
C LYS A 13 2.13 1.85 -10.65
N ARG A 14 1.06 2.26 -11.34
CA ARG A 14 -0.29 1.75 -11.10
C ARG A 14 -0.47 0.29 -11.54
N GLN A 15 0.18 -0.13 -12.62
CA GLN A 15 0.12 -1.52 -13.10
C GLN A 15 1.00 -2.45 -12.26
N LEU A 16 2.15 -1.99 -11.79
CA LEU A 16 3.11 -2.79 -11.04
C LEU A 16 2.61 -3.18 -9.64
N HIS A 17 1.85 -2.32 -8.95
CA HIS A 17 1.39 -2.63 -7.58
C HIS A 17 0.42 -3.82 -7.52
N ASP A 18 -0.35 -4.04 -8.57
CA ASP A 18 -1.31 -5.14 -8.68
C ASP A 18 -0.79 -6.36 -9.45
N SER A 19 0.42 -6.33 -9.95
CA SER A 19 0.98 -7.39 -10.80
C SER A 19 0.99 -8.77 -10.13
N ALA A 20 1.03 -8.84 -8.82
CA ALA A 20 0.99 -10.08 -8.07
C ALA A 20 -0.42 -10.53 -7.65
N LYS A 21 -1.48 -9.78 -7.98
CA LYS A 21 -2.87 -10.20 -7.66
C LYS A 21 -3.32 -11.44 -8.43
N GLU A 22 -2.79 -11.65 -9.61
CA GLU A 22 -3.10 -12.81 -10.47
C GLU A 22 -2.25 -14.05 -10.12
N ILE A 23 -1.27 -13.90 -9.25
CA ILE A 23 -0.39 -14.99 -8.83
C ILE A 23 -1.09 -15.78 -7.70
N SER A 24 -0.99 -17.11 -7.73
CA SER A 24 -1.55 -17.96 -6.68
C SER A 24 -0.87 -17.71 -5.32
N LYS A 25 -1.57 -18.08 -4.24
CA LYS A 25 -1.00 -17.98 -2.88
C LYS A 25 0.26 -18.82 -2.73
N ASP A 26 0.34 -19.98 -3.39
CA ASP A 26 1.50 -20.86 -3.31
C ASP A 26 2.69 -20.24 -4.03
N GLU A 27 2.48 -19.65 -5.21
CA GLU A 27 3.53 -18.90 -5.92
C GLU A 27 4.00 -17.67 -5.13
N MET A 28 3.08 -16.92 -4.52
CA MET A 28 3.45 -15.80 -3.63
C MET A 28 4.32 -16.27 -2.46
N ARG A 29 3.97 -17.42 -1.85
CA ARG A 29 4.77 -18.01 -0.77
C ARG A 29 6.16 -18.39 -1.24
N GLU A 30 6.29 -18.96 -2.42
CA GLU A 30 7.60 -19.26 -3.01
C GLU A 30 8.44 -18.01 -3.25
N ILE A 31 7.83 -16.93 -3.75
CA ILE A 31 8.52 -15.64 -3.92
C ILE A 31 9.02 -15.09 -2.58
N LEU A 32 8.17 -15.09 -1.54
CA LEU A 32 8.55 -14.62 -0.20
C LEU A 32 9.71 -15.42 0.38
N ARG A 33 9.73 -16.74 0.19
CA ARG A 33 10.79 -17.63 0.65
C ARG A 33 12.09 -17.47 -0.15
N ALA A 34 11.98 -17.21 -1.45
CA ALA A 34 13.14 -17.01 -2.33
C ALA A 34 13.88 -15.69 -2.05
N TYR A 35 13.18 -14.67 -1.55
CA TYR A 35 13.72 -13.34 -1.32
C TYR A 35 13.45 -12.83 0.11
N PRO A 36 13.93 -13.53 1.15
CA PRO A 36 13.64 -13.19 2.55
C PRO A 36 14.12 -11.79 2.93
N GLN A 37 15.17 -11.28 2.30
CA GLN A 37 15.70 -9.92 2.52
C GLN A 37 14.74 -8.81 2.07
N TYR A 38 13.73 -9.12 1.26
CA TYR A 38 12.72 -8.17 0.77
C TYR A 38 11.31 -8.50 1.26
N ALA A 39 11.13 -9.60 1.98
CA ALA A 39 9.83 -10.15 2.31
C ALA A 39 9.11 -9.47 3.49
N GLU A 40 9.74 -8.54 4.21
CA GLU A 40 9.14 -7.70 5.26
C GLU A 40 8.24 -8.49 6.26
N GLY A 41 8.76 -9.53 6.87
CA GLY A 41 8.01 -10.43 7.76
C GLY A 41 7.45 -11.68 7.06
N GLY A 42 7.59 -11.76 5.75
CA GLY A 42 7.32 -12.96 4.97
C GLY A 42 5.89 -13.48 5.11
N GLU A 43 5.77 -14.81 5.11
CA GLU A 43 4.48 -15.51 5.16
C GLU A 43 3.83 -15.53 6.56
N GLU A 44 4.48 -15.00 7.59
CA GLU A 44 3.88 -14.79 8.91
C GLU A 44 2.80 -13.70 8.89
N ARG A 45 2.87 -12.80 7.92
CA ARG A 45 1.84 -11.78 7.70
C ARG A 45 0.58 -12.40 7.05
N PRO A 46 -0.61 -11.81 7.26
CA PRO A 46 -1.84 -12.28 6.62
C PRO A 46 -1.72 -12.33 5.08
N ALA A 47 -2.17 -13.43 4.48
CA ALA A 47 -2.04 -13.65 3.03
C ALA A 47 -2.59 -12.52 2.13
N PRO A 48 -3.66 -11.78 2.48
CA PRO A 48 -4.12 -10.66 1.66
C PRO A 48 -3.09 -9.54 1.44
N VAL A 49 -2.07 -9.42 2.32
CA VAL A 49 -1.04 -8.38 2.15
C VAL A 49 0.18 -8.85 1.35
N TRP A 50 0.29 -10.14 1.05
CA TRP A 50 1.45 -10.69 0.34
C TRP A 50 1.61 -10.12 -1.07
N HIS A 51 0.51 -9.83 -1.78
CA HIS A 51 0.60 -9.38 -3.16
C HIS A 51 1.38 -8.05 -3.32
N GLY A 52 1.27 -7.13 -2.38
CA GLY A 52 2.05 -5.89 -2.40
C GLY A 52 3.55 -6.14 -2.26
N VAL A 53 3.92 -6.97 -1.30
CA VAL A 53 5.33 -7.35 -1.07
C VAL A 53 5.88 -8.14 -2.27
N CYS A 54 5.12 -9.12 -2.77
CA CYS A 54 5.52 -9.89 -3.96
C CYS A 54 5.63 -9.00 -5.20
N ALA A 55 4.71 -8.05 -5.40
CA ALA A 55 4.79 -7.10 -6.51
C ALA A 55 6.07 -6.26 -6.44
N ALA A 56 6.47 -5.79 -5.27
CA ALA A 56 7.72 -5.06 -5.09
C ALA A 56 8.96 -5.93 -5.37
N ILE A 57 8.95 -7.19 -4.92
CA ILE A 57 10.02 -8.16 -5.22
C ILE A 57 10.13 -8.39 -6.72
N LEU A 58 9.03 -8.64 -7.42
CA LEU A 58 9.01 -8.84 -8.87
C LEU A 58 9.44 -7.57 -9.62
N ALA A 59 9.00 -6.40 -9.17
CA ALA A 59 9.42 -5.13 -9.75
C ALA A 59 10.93 -4.96 -9.69
N ARG A 60 11.54 -5.31 -8.57
CA ARG A 60 12.99 -5.27 -8.37
C ARG A 60 13.73 -6.31 -9.21
N THR A 61 13.28 -7.56 -9.16
CA THR A 61 14.05 -8.70 -9.67
C THR A 61 13.81 -9.00 -11.14
N GLN A 62 12.59 -8.78 -11.62
CA GLN A 62 12.21 -9.10 -13.01
C GLN A 62 12.17 -7.86 -13.92
N TRP A 63 11.80 -6.70 -13.37
CA TRP A 63 11.64 -5.48 -14.18
C TRP A 63 12.71 -4.42 -13.91
N GLY A 64 13.69 -4.73 -13.08
CA GLY A 64 14.86 -3.88 -12.83
C GLY A 64 14.54 -2.54 -12.19
N VAL A 65 13.44 -2.43 -11.44
CA VAL A 65 13.10 -1.21 -10.69
C VAL A 65 14.10 -1.06 -9.54
N THR A 66 14.82 0.05 -9.50
CA THR A 66 15.85 0.35 -8.49
C THR A 66 15.49 1.49 -7.56
N ASP A 67 14.41 2.23 -7.85
CA ASP A 67 13.94 3.34 -7.02
C ASP A 67 13.28 2.79 -5.74
N GLU A 68 13.98 2.92 -4.62
CA GLU A 68 13.53 2.40 -3.32
C GLU A 68 12.24 3.07 -2.83
N ALA A 69 11.96 4.33 -3.19
CA ALA A 69 10.72 4.99 -2.85
C ALA A 69 9.52 4.37 -3.58
N VAL A 70 9.71 4.01 -4.86
CA VAL A 70 8.70 3.31 -5.66
C VAL A 70 8.45 1.91 -5.11
N LEU A 71 9.52 1.15 -4.84
CA LEU A 71 9.44 -0.21 -4.30
C LEU A 71 8.75 -0.25 -2.93
N SER A 72 9.10 0.71 -2.06
CA SER A 72 8.42 0.90 -0.78
C SER A 72 6.92 1.13 -0.92
N ALA A 73 6.53 2.04 -1.80
CA ALA A 73 5.12 2.35 -2.04
C ALA A 73 4.34 1.12 -2.56
N ILE A 74 4.93 0.36 -3.49
CA ILE A 74 4.34 -0.89 -3.99
C ILE A 74 4.19 -1.91 -2.85
N ALA A 75 5.24 -2.12 -2.04
CA ALA A 75 5.22 -3.12 -0.98
C ALA A 75 4.16 -2.84 0.09
N CYS A 76 3.94 -1.57 0.46
CA CYS A 76 3.04 -1.19 1.55
C CYS A 76 1.65 -0.72 1.11
N HIS A 77 1.30 -0.79 -0.19
CA HIS A 77 0.03 -0.24 -0.67
C HIS A 77 -1.23 -0.93 -0.12
N THR A 78 -1.10 -2.14 0.41
CA THR A 78 -2.24 -2.92 0.95
C THR A 78 -2.42 -2.78 2.45
N ALA A 79 -1.33 -2.68 3.20
CA ALA A 79 -1.37 -2.69 4.66
C ALA A 79 -0.91 -1.36 5.29
N GLY A 80 -0.15 -0.57 4.55
CA GLY A 80 0.60 0.53 5.13
C GLY A 80 1.79 0.04 5.95
N LYS A 81 2.51 0.97 6.55
CA LYS A 81 3.63 0.73 7.46
C LYS A 81 3.90 1.97 8.32
N PRO A 82 4.63 1.86 9.44
CA PRO A 82 5.16 3.04 10.13
C PRO A 82 6.10 3.83 9.22
N GLY A 83 6.12 5.15 9.36
CA GLY A 83 7.01 6.02 8.59
C GLY A 83 6.68 6.15 7.10
N MET A 84 5.41 5.99 6.72
CA MET A 84 4.99 6.16 5.32
C MET A 84 5.41 7.51 4.75
N THR A 85 6.05 7.47 3.58
CA THR A 85 6.36 8.64 2.79
C THR A 85 5.09 9.20 2.14
N ARG A 86 5.20 10.39 1.55
CA ARG A 86 4.09 10.96 0.78
C ARG A 86 3.68 10.04 -0.39
N LEU A 87 4.63 9.43 -1.08
CA LEU A 87 4.37 8.51 -2.18
C LEU A 87 3.66 7.25 -1.70
N ASP A 88 4.09 6.67 -0.58
CA ASP A 88 3.44 5.52 0.06
C ASP A 88 1.95 5.79 0.32
N LYS A 89 1.65 6.96 0.90
CA LYS A 89 0.27 7.40 1.22
C LYS A 89 -0.57 7.62 -0.04
N ILE A 90 0.01 8.25 -1.05
CA ILE A 90 -0.69 8.52 -2.33
C ILE A 90 -1.05 7.21 -3.01
N LEU A 91 -0.14 6.23 -3.09
CA LEU A 91 -0.43 4.96 -3.74
C LEU A 91 -1.47 4.15 -2.96
N TYR A 92 -1.36 4.11 -1.63
CA TYR A 92 -2.34 3.44 -0.76
C TYR A 92 -3.76 4.01 -0.98
N LEU A 93 -3.89 5.33 -0.94
CA LEU A 93 -5.18 6.00 -1.13
C LEU A 93 -5.71 5.85 -2.57
N ALA A 94 -4.84 5.95 -3.57
CA ALA A 94 -5.23 5.81 -4.97
C ALA A 94 -5.83 4.42 -5.27
N ASP A 95 -5.34 3.36 -4.64
CA ASP A 95 -5.94 2.02 -4.75
C ASP A 95 -7.34 1.96 -4.12
N MET A 96 -7.55 2.65 -2.99
CA MET A 96 -8.85 2.70 -2.31
C MET A 96 -9.87 3.62 -2.96
N THR A 97 -9.43 4.67 -3.65
CA THR A 97 -10.26 5.75 -4.18
C THR A 97 -10.34 5.77 -5.71
N SER A 98 -9.75 4.78 -6.38
CA SER A 98 -9.80 4.68 -7.84
C SER A 98 -11.24 4.74 -8.38
N ALA A 99 -11.39 5.17 -9.63
CA ALA A 99 -12.71 5.50 -10.20
C ALA A 99 -13.71 4.32 -10.18
N GLU A 100 -13.20 3.10 -10.27
CA GLU A 100 -13.97 1.85 -10.23
C GLU A 100 -14.41 1.44 -8.82
N ARG A 101 -13.89 2.10 -7.78
CA ARG A 101 -14.26 1.79 -6.39
C ARG A 101 -15.59 2.44 -6.03
N ASP A 102 -16.52 1.61 -5.55
CA ASP A 102 -17.85 2.02 -5.10
C ASP A 102 -18.19 1.32 -3.78
N TRP A 103 -17.65 1.83 -2.69
CA TRP A 103 -17.96 1.35 -1.34
C TRP A 103 -18.51 2.52 -0.50
N PRO A 104 -19.34 2.26 0.53
CA PRO A 104 -19.92 3.30 1.36
C PRO A 104 -18.86 4.19 2.03
N GLY A 105 -18.78 5.46 1.64
CA GLY A 105 -17.80 6.40 2.17
C GLY A 105 -16.65 6.76 1.23
N VAL A 106 -16.51 6.11 0.05
CA VAL A 106 -15.42 6.39 -0.90
C VAL A 106 -15.40 7.86 -1.34
N GLU A 107 -16.56 8.48 -1.59
CA GLU A 107 -16.64 9.89 -1.98
C GLU A 107 -16.18 10.84 -0.86
N LYS A 108 -16.46 10.48 0.39
CA LYS A 108 -15.96 11.24 1.55
C LYS A 108 -14.44 11.15 1.63
N LEU A 109 -13.87 9.98 1.38
CA LEU A 109 -12.43 9.76 1.36
C LEU A 109 -11.77 10.53 0.20
N ARG A 110 -12.35 10.49 -1.01
CA ARG A 110 -11.88 11.27 -2.18
C ARG A 110 -11.81 12.78 -1.91
N LYS A 111 -12.78 13.31 -1.16
CA LYS A 111 -12.76 14.73 -0.76
C LYS A 111 -11.71 15.02 0.30
N LEU A 112 -11.51 14.08 1.23
CA LEU A 112 -10.57 14.26 2.33
C LEU A 112 -9.13 14.21 1.86
N GLU A 113 -8.77 13.29 0.94
CA GLU A 113 -7.41 13.16 0.42
C GLU A 113 -6.90 14.42 -0.31
N LYS A 114 -7.83 15.20 -0.90
CA LYS A 114 -7.51 16.49 -1.54
C LYS A 114 -7.19 17.60 -0.54
N LYS A 115 -7.66 17.46 0.71
CA LYS A 115 -7.52 18.49 1.76
C LYS A 115 -6.39 18.17 2.73
N ASN A 116 -6.32 16.94 3.18
CA ASN A 116 -5.37 16.51 4.21
C ASN A 116 -5.04 15.02 4.01
N LEU A 117 -3.82 14.77 3.52
CA LEU A 117 -3.35 13.42 3.20
C LEU A 117 -3.28 12.51 4.43
N ASP A 118 -2.83 13.04 5.59
CA ASP A 118 -2.70 12.26 6.81
C ASP A 118 -4.06 11.92 7.42
N ALA A 119 -5.00 12.88 7.41
CA ALA A 119 -6.37 12.62 7.82
C ALA A 119 -7.06 11.57 6.91
N ALA A 120 -6.80 11.63 5.60
CA ALA A 120 -7.30 10.63 4.66
C ALA A 120 -6.70 9.25 4.94
N MET A 121 -5.40 9.17 5.22
CA MET A 121 -4.74 7.91 5.59
C MET A 121 -5.29 7.32 6.88
N LEU A 122 -5.51 8.12 7.91
CA LEU A 122 -6.13 7.66 9.15
C LEU A 122 -7.53 7.09 8.90
N ALA A 123 -8.35 7.79 8.11
CA ALA A 123 -9.69 7.32 7.76
C ALA A 123 -9.63 6.01 6.96
N ALA A 124 -8.74 5.90 6.00
CA ALA A 124 -8.55 4.73 5.14
C ALA A 124 -8.05 3.52 5.94
N LEU A 125 -7.02 3.68 6.75
CA LEU A 125 -6.48 2.61 7.60
C LEU A 125 -7.52 2.15 8.64
N LYS A 126 -8.25 3.09 9.26
CA LYS A 126 -9.32 2.74 10.18
C LYS A 126 -10.40 1.90 9.48
N GLN A 127 -10.87 2.34 8.32
CA GLN A 127 -11.86 1.62 7.53
C GLN A 127 -11.42 0.19 7.21
N THR A 128 -10.19 0.04 6.73
CA THR A 128 -9.63 -1.27 6.36
C THR A 128 -9.44 -2.16 7.60
N ASN A 129 -8.88 -1.62 8.67
CA ASN A 129 -8.64 -2.36 9.90
C ASN A 129 -9.94 -2.81 10.56
N ASP A 130 -10.93 -1.92 10.66
CA ASP A 130 -12.25 -2.26 11.20
C ASP A 130 -12.95 -3.33 10.35
N PHE A 131 -12.84 -3.25 9.02
CA PHE A 131 -13.40 -4.26 8.12
C PHE A 131 -12.74 -5.64 8.35
N VAL A 132 -11.41 -5.71 8.41
CA VAL A 132 -10.67 -6.97 8.66
C VAL A 132 -11.10 -7.59 10.00
N LEU A 133 -11.17 -6.78 11.05
CA LEU A 133 -11.60 -7.23 12.38
C LEU A 133 -13.07 -7.69 12.40
N SER A 134 -13.96 -7.00 11.69
CA SER A 134 -15.37 -7.38 11.58
C SER A 134 -15.57 -8.73 10.90
N GLN A 135 -14.62 -9.16 10.06
CA GLN A 135 -14.60 -10.47 9.42
C GLN A 135 -13.99 -11.57 10.32
N GLY A 136 -13.63 -11.25 11.55
CA GLY A 136 -12.95 -12.20 12.47
C GLY A 136 -11.55 -12.60 12.00
N LYS A 137 -10.92 -11.80 11.11
CA LYS A 137 -9.59 -12.09 10.56
C LYS A 137 -8.51 -11.39 11.37
N PRO A 138 -7.29 -11.96 11.40
CA PRO A 138 -6.17 -11.32 12.06
C PRO A 138 -5.77 -10.04 11.32
N LEU A 139 -5.54 -8.97 12.09
CA LEU A 139 -5.04 -7.71 11.55
C LEU A 139 -3.52 -7.82 11.32
N ASP A 140 -3.07 -7.32 10.19
CA ASP A 140 -1.64 -7.22 9.92
C ASP A 140 -0.97 -6.26 10.92
N PRO A 141 0.12 -6.67 11.60
CA PRO A 141 0.79 -5.82 12.58
C PRO A 141 1.28 -4.48 12.01
N MET A 142 1.71 -4.47 10.74
CA MET A 142 2.17 -3.26 10.07
C MET A 142 1.02 -2.28 9.82
N SER A 143 -0.19 -2.77 9.52
CA SER A 143 -1.37 -1.93 9.34
C SER A 143 -1.79 -1.23 10.63
N LYS A 144 -1.73 -1.95 11.76
CA LYS A 144 -1.96 -1.37 13.07
C LYS A 144 -0.90 -0.31 13.40
N ALA A 145 0.37 -0.64 13.22
CA ALA A 145 1.48 0.26 13.50
C ALA A 145 1.48 1.51 12.60
N ALA A 146 1.05 1.37 11.32
CA ALA A 146 0.88 2.51 10.41
C ALA A 146 -0.16 3.51 10.94
N TYR A 147 -1.30 3.02 11.41
CA TYR A 147 -2.34 3.85 12.00
C TYR A 147 -1.83 4.61 13.23
N GLU A 148 -1.19 3.90 14.16
CA GLU A 148 -0.65 4.47 15.39
C GLU A 148 0.43 5.54 15.12
N ASP A 149 1.33 5.28 14.16
CA ASP A 149 2.38 6.23 13.76
C ASP A 149 1.81 7.54 13.18
N ILE A 150 0.85 7.44 12.25
CA ILE A 150 0.24 8.64 11.65
C ILE A 150 -0.57 9.41 12.70
N LEU A 151 -1.30 8.73 13.57
CA LEU A 151 -2.06 9.36 14.65
C LEU A 151 -1.16 10.13 15.60
N ALA A 152 -0.01 9.54 15.99
CA ALA A 152 0.95 10.18 16.88
C ALA A 152 1.60 11.43 16.26
N ARG A 153 1.80 11.44 14.94
CA ARG A 153 2.35 12.61 14.21
C ARG A 153 1.32 13.71 14.03
N SER A 154 0.06 13.37 13.76
CA SER A 154 -1.03 14.35 13.61
C SER A 154 -1.26 15.14 14.91
N GLY A 155 -1.20 14.49 16.07
CA GLY A 155 -1.34 15.17 17.36
C GLY A 155 -0.16 16.09 17.77
N LYS A 156 0.98 15.98 17.08
CA LYS A 156 2.14 16.89 17.30
C LYS A 156 2.06 18.17 16.48
N ASN A 157 1.29 18.18 15.38
CA ASN A 157 1.12 19.34 14.52
C ASN A 157 0.03 20.31 15.00
N GLU A 158 -0.72 19.95 16.04
CA GLU A 158 -1.77 20.78 16.63
C GLU A 158 -1.31 21.52 17.91
N ARG A 159 -0.01 21.48 18.22
CA ARG A 159 0.60 22.22 19.36
C ARG A 159 1.62 23.26 18.81
#